data_9861a525a313ef9d416646fd8105767a
#
_entry.id   9861a525a313ef9d416646fd8105767a
#
_cell.length_a   1.000
_cell.length_b   1.000
_cell.length_c   1.000
_cell.angle_alpha   90.00
_cell.angle_beta   90.00
_cell.angle_gamma   90.00
#
_symmetry.space_group_name_H-M   'P 1'
#
loop_
_entity.id
_entity.type
_entity.pdbx_description
1 polymer ?
#
loop_
_entity_poly.entity_id
_entity_poly.type
_entity_poly.pdbx_seq_one_letter_code
_entity_poly.pdbx_strand_id
1 'polypeptide(L)'
;QNSPERVDLTWFDNHCHLGDDAEDVIARARVAGVSGMVNVGTDLEGSRAAIALARSHPDVWATVGVHPHEARHGMDGIAELLGDDTVVAVGEAGLDHHYDFSPRRQQADVFAAQIALANERSMPLVIHTREAWEETFAALDVEGVPARTVFHCFTGGVDEAGACLGRGALLSFSGIVTFGAADDLRAAAAACPLDRAMVETDSPYLAPVPHRGRANEPAYVALVGAAVAAAMGRDVAEVATATSANARRFYGLDQDS
;
A
#
# COMPACT_ATOMS: atom_id res chain seq x y z
N GLN A 1 -5.41 -26.06 34.02
CA GLN A 1 -4.46 -25.64 32.94
C GLN A 1 -5.25 -24.79 31.98
N ASN A 2 -5.18 -23.46 32.14
CA ASN A 2 -5.74 -22.52 31.16
C ASN A 2 -4.85 -22.59 29.94
N SER A 3 -5.35 -23.11 28.82
CA SER A 3 -4.80 -22.84 27.51
C SER A 3 -4.85 -21.31 27.30
N PRO A 4 -3.76 -20.66 26.86
CA PRO A 4 -3.85 -19.26 26.50
C PRO A 4 -4.95 -19.09 25.45
N GLU A 5 -5.88 -18.16 25.69
CA GLU A 5 -6.85 -17.74 24.69
C GLU A 5 -6.07 -17.39 23.42
N ARG A 6 -6.36 -18.09 22.32
CA ARG A 6 -5.88 -17.67 21.00
C ARG A 6 -6.54 -16.31 20.74
N VAL A 7 -5.76 -15.26 20.86
CA VAL A 7 -6.16 -13.97 20.31
C VAL A 7 -6.16 -14.16 18.79
N ASP A 8 -7.34 -14.22 18.21
CA ASP A 8 -7.46 -14.25 16.75
C ASP A 8 -6.99 -12.87 16.23
N LEU A 9 -5.74 -12.83 15.76
CA LEU A 9 -5.14 -11.62 15.23
C LEU A 9 -5.85 -11.24 13.93
N THR A 10 -6.28 -9.99 13.86
CA THR A 10 -6.92 -9.44 12.66
C THR A 10 -5.93 -8.53 11.94
N TRP A 11 -5.77 -8.73 10.65
CA TRP A 11 -4.88 -7.96 9.80
C TRP A 11 -5.64 -7.18 8.74
N PHE A 12 -5.04 -6.12 8.23
CA PHE A 12 -5.51 -5.35 7.08
C PHE A 12 -4.42 -5.34 6.02
N ASP A 13 -4.71 -5.84 4.81
CA ASP A 13 -3.79 -5.76 3.67
C ASP A 13 -4.06 -4.47 2.92
N ASN A 14 -3.22 -3.47 3.14
CA ASN A 14 -3.50 -2.14 2.61
C ASN A 14 -3.09 -1.93 1.14
N HIS A 15 -2.51 -2.95 0.48
CA HIS A 15 -2.13 -2.87 -0.93
C HIS A 15 -1.97 -4.26 -1.54
N CYS A 16 -2.87 -4.63 -2.42
CA CYS A 16 -2.81 -5.87 -3.20
C CYS A 16 -3.40 -5.66 -4.60
N HIS A 17 -3.07 -6.56 -5.53
CA HIS A 17 -3.64 -6.60 -6.87
C HIS A 17 -4.41 -7.92 -7.03
N LEU A 18 -5.73 -7.83 -7.05
CA LEU A 18 -6.63 -8.99 -7.17
C LEU A 18 -7.00 -9.19 -8.64
N GLY A 19 -6.76 -10.38 -9.15
CA GLY A 19 -6.99 -10.76 -10.55
C GLY A 19 -8.22 -11.65 -10.74
N ASP A 20 -8.16 -12.50 -11.75
CA ASP A 20 -9.25 -13.39 -12.16
C ASP A 20 -9.65 -14.41 -11.09
N ASP A 21 -8.75 -14.74 -10.17
CA ASP A 21 -8.97 -15.67 -9.05
C ASP A 21 -9.37 -14.96 -7.74
N ALA A 22 -9.77 -13.69 -7.82
CA ALA A 22 -10.07 -12.83 -6.66
C ALA A 22 -11.02 -13.48 -5.65
N GLU A 23 -12.08 -14.13 -6.09
CA GLU A 23 -13.06 -14.78 -5.19
C GLU A 23 -12.39 -15.79 -4.26
N ASP A 24 -11.56 -16.66 -4.82
CA ASP A 24 -10.84 -17.69 -4.04
C ASP A 24 -9.77 -17.07 -3.14
N VAL A 25 -9.05 -16.05 -3.64
CA VAL A 25 -8.01 -15.32 -2.90
C VAL A 25 -8.63 -14.59 -1.70
N ILE A 26 -9.73 -13.85 -1.90
CA ILE A 26 -10.46 -13.15 -0.84
C ILE A 26 -10.99 -14.15 0.21
N ALA A 27 -11.55 -15.28 -0.22
CA ALA A 27 -12.02 -16.30 0.71
C ALA A 27 -10.89 -16.84 1.59
N ARG A 28 -9.71 -17.13 1.01
CA ARG A 28 -8.53 -17.57 1.80
C ARG A 28 -8.03 -16.47 2.74
N ALA A 29 -8.03 -15.21 2.31
CA ALA A 29 -7.64 -14.08 3.13
C ALA A 29 -8.52 -13.96 4.39
N ARG A 30 -9.84 -14.06 4.23
CA ARG A 30 -10.79 -14.03 5.35
C ARG A 30 -10.54 -15.16 6.36
N VAL A 31 -10.29 -16.37 5.85
CA VAL A 31 -9.95 -17.53 6.72
C VAL A 31 -8.64 -17.30 7.47
N ALA A 32 -7.69 -16.57 6.86
CA ALA A 32 -6.41 -16.22 7.47
C ALA A 32 -6.48 -15.03 8.45
N GLY A 33 -7.68 -14.45 8.68
CA GLY A 33 -7.87 -13.33 9.61
C GLY A 33 -7.61 -11.94 8.98
N VAL A 34 -7.67 -11.84 7.65
CA VAL A 34 -7.63 -10.53 6.98
C VAL A 34 -9.02 -9.89 7.03
N SER A 35 -9.13 -8.74 7.68
CA SER A 35 -10.39 -8.02 7.93
C SER A 35 -10.70 -6.95 6.90
N GLY A 36 -9.79 -6.71 5.97
CA GLY A 36 -9.95 -5.75 4.90
C GLY A 36 -8.78 -5.74 3.94
N MET A 37 -9.05 -5.40 2.70
CA MET A 37 -8.08 -5.36 1.60
C MET A 37 -8.30 -4.14 0.74
N VAL A 38 -7.21 -3.53 0.27
CA VAL A 38 -7.27 -2.47 -0.74
C VAL A 38 -6.74 -3.03 -2.06
N ASN A 39 -7.64 -3.17 -3.03
CA ASN A 39 -7.33 -3.59 -4.39
C ASN A 39 -6.93 -2.38 -5.24
N VAL A 40 -5.74 -2.42 -5.81
CA VAL A 40 -5.08 -1.24 -6.35
C VAL A 40 -5.19 -1.18 -7.87
N GLY A 41 -5.74 -0.05 -8.37
CA GLY A 41 -5.74 0.28 -9.78
C GLY A 41 -4.39 0.83 -10.24
N THR A 42 -3.96 0.46 -11.44
CA THR A 42 -2.67 0.86 -12.03
C THR A 42 -2.80 1.62 -13.35
N ASP A 43 -4.00 1.59 -13.93
CA ASP A 43 -4.42 2.32 -15.13
C ASP A 43 -5.95 2.48 -15.13
N LEU A 44 -6.51 3.01 -16.19
CA LEU A 44 -7.97 3.23 -16.30
C LEU A 44 -8.77 1.92 -16.25
N GLU A 45 -8.31 0.88 -16.94
CA GLU A 45 -9.01 -0.42 -17.01
C GLU A 45 -8.88 -1.16 -15.68
N GLY A 46 -7.67 -1.23 -15.13
CA GLY A 46 -7.39 -1.81 -13.82
C GLY A 46 -8.15 -1.10 -12.69
N SER A 47 -8.24 0.24 -12.75
CA SER A 47 -9.04 1.02 -11.79
C SER A 47 -10.53 0.69 -11.87
N ARG A 48 -11.10 0.54 -13.08
CA ARG A 48 -12.50 0.09 -13.26
C ARG A 48 -12.71 -1.33 -12.71
N ALA A 49 -11.79 -2.24 -12.99
CA ALA A 49 -11.85 -3.61 -12.47
C ALA A 49 -11.76 -3.63 -10.94
N ALA A 50 -10.88 -2.82 -10.34
CA ALA A 50 -10.77 -2.70 -8.89
C ALA A 50 -12.07 -2.21 -8.25
N ILE A 51 -12.72 -1.21 -8.82
CA ILE A 51 -14.03 -0.70 -8.38
C ILE A 51 -15.10 -1.80 -8.49
N ALA A 52 -15.16 -2.49 -9.64
CA ALA A 52 -16.16 -3.55 -9.85
C ALA A 52 -16.06 -4.66 -8.80
N LEU A 53 -14.83 -5.06 -8.46
CA LEU A 53 -14.57 -6.06 -7.43
C LEU A 53 -14.94 -5.53 -6.02
N ALA A 54 -14.54 -4.31 -5.70
CA ALA A 54 -14.84 -3.70 -4.41
C ALA A 54 -16.34 -3.55 -4.15
N ARG A 55 -17.15 -3.25 -5.17
CA ARG A 55 -18.61 -3.20 -5.07
C ARG A 55 -19.24 -4.55 -4.70
N SER A 56 -18.56 -5.66 -4.98
CA SER A 56 -19.06 -7.02 -4.72
C SER A 56 -18.63 -7.55 -3.34
N HIS A 57 -17.70 -6.88 -2.66
CA HIS A 57 -17.13 -7.34 -1.40
C HIS A 57 -17.04 -6.18 -0.39
N PRO A 58 -17.76 -6.24 0.74
CA PRO A 58 -17.83 -5.14 1.71
C PRO A 58 -16.52 -4.89 2.50
N ASP A 59 -15.57 -5.81 2.42
CA ASP A 59 -14.25 -5.77 3.04
C ASP A 59 -13.12 -5.51 2.01
N VAL A 60 -13.48 -5.11 0.80
CA VAL A 60 -12.54 -4.73 -0.26
C VAL A 60 -12.83 -3.31 -0.73
N TRP A 61 -11.81 -2.49 -0.78
CA TRP A 61 -11.87 -1.12 -1.33
C TRP A 61 -10.95 -1.00 -2.54
N ALA A 62 -11.12 0.06 -3.31
CA ALA A 62 -10.35 0.30 -4.53
C ALA A 62 -9.50 1.57 -4.41
N THR A 63 -8.35 1.57 -5.08
CA THR A 63 -7.68 2.81 -5.46
C THR A 63 -7.81 3.05 -6.97
N VAL A 64 -7.69 4.29 -7.37
CA VAL A 64 -7.76 4.72 -8.76
C VAL A 64 -6.55 5.57 -9.09
N GLY A 65 -5.77 5.16 -10.09
CA GLY A 65 -4.58 5.87 -10.45
C GLY A 65 -3.87 5.31 -11.69
N VAL A 66 -2.73 5.89 -11.99
CA VAL A 66 -1.86 5.50 -13.10
C VAL A 66 -0.47 5.22 -12.55
N HIS A 67 -0.10 3.94 -12.55
CA HIS A 67 1.24 3.48 -12.18
C HIS A 67 2.29 4.07 -13.13
N PRO A 68 3.51 4.36 -12.67
CA PRO A 68 4.56 4.90 -13.54
C PRO A 68 4.84 4.08 -14.80
N HIS A 69 4.63 2.78 -14.80
CA HIS A 69 4.76 1.94 -15.98
C HIS A 69 3.73 2.27 -17.07
N GLU A 70 2.54 2.76 -16.69
CA GLU A 70 1.43 3.08 -17.58
C GLU A 70 1.30 4.58 -17.89
N ALA A 71 2.21 5.41 -17.36
CA ALA A 71 2.17 6.87 -17.49
C ALA A 71 2.10 7.38 -18.94
N ARG A 72 2.60 6.62 -19.91
CA ARG A 72 2.49 6.93 -21.36
C ARG A 72 1.04 7.04 -21.84
N HIS A 73 0.09 6.46 -21.13
CA HIS A 73 -1.34 6.49 -21.49
C HIS A 73 -2.08 7.70 -20.90
N GLY A 74 -1.42 8.49 -20.06
CA GLY A 74 -1.98 9.71 -19.47
C GLY A 74 -3.02 9.44 -18.39
N MET A 75 -3.82 10.47 -18.10
CA MET A 75 -4.77 10.51 -16.98
C MET A 75 -6.24 10.51 -17.39
N ASP A 76 -6.53 10.36 -18.68
CA ASP A 76 -7.90 10.48 -19.20
C ASP A 76 -8.83 9.46 -18.53
N GLY A 77 -9.96 9.93 -17.99
CA GLY A 77 -10.98 9.11 -17.34
C GLY A 77 -10.68 8.70 -15.89
N ILE A 78 -9.51 9.05 -15.35
CA ILE A 78 -9.13 8.69 -13.96
C ILE A 78 -9.92 9.53 -12.94
N ALA A 79 -10.02 10.83 -13.15
CA ALA A 79 -10.69 11.74 -12.20
C ALA A 79 -12.17 11.44 -11.99
N GLU A 80 -12.86 10.96 -13.03
CA GLU A 80 -14.27 10.58 -13.00
C GLU A 80 -14.53 9.37 -12.11
N LEU A 81 -13.57 8.46 -12.00
CA LEU A 81 -13.70 7.25 -11.18
C LEU A 81 -13.61 7.53 -9.67
N LEU A 82 -13.02 8.65 -9.27
CA LEU A 82 -12.84 9.01 -7.85
C LEU A 82 -14.15 9.31 -7.10
N GLY A 83 -15.26 9.45 -7.82
CA GLY A 83 -16.59 9.66 -7.24
C GLY A 83 -17.29 8.39 -6.78
N ASP A 84 -16.70 7.22 -6.96
CA ASP A 84 -17.26 5.96 -6.52
C ASP A 84 -17.05 5.74 -5.02
N ASP A 85 -18.09 5.30 -4.30
CA ASP A 85 -18.06 5.13 -2.84
C ASP A 85 -17.05 4.06 -2.37
N THR A 86 -16.64 3.15 -3.25
CA THR A 86 -15.64 2.13 -2.94
C THR A 86 -14.20 2.61 -3.12
N VAL A 87 -14.00 3.79 -3.73
CA VAL A 87 -12.68 4.36 -3.98
C VAL A 87 -12.18 5.13 -2.76
N VAL A 88 -11.05 4.74 -2.24
CA VAL A 88 -10.51 5.26 -0.97
C VAL A 88 -9.23 6.07 -1.14
N ALA A 89 -8.58 6.04 -2.31
CA ALA A 89 -7.34 6.78 -2.57
C ALA A 89 -7.09 7.02 -4.05
N VAL A 90 -6.27 8.02 -4.33
CA VAL A 90 -5.57 8.19 -5.61
C VAL A 90 -4.31 7.32 -5.57
N GLY A 91 -4.13 6.48 -6.57
CA GLY A 91 -2.98 5.58 -6.69
C GLY A 91 -3.36 4.25 -7.34
N GLU A 92 -2.35 3.50 -7.69
CA GLU A 92 -0.93 3.64 -7.41
C GLU A 92 -0.31 4.71 -8.32
N ALA A 93 0.43 5.65 -7.73
CA ALA A 93 0.99 6.80 -8.42
C ALA A 93 2.47 6.95 -8.06
N GLY A 94 3.31 7.45 -8.96
CA GLY A 94 4.70 7.67 -8.57
C GLY A 94 5.70 7.58 -9.71
N LEU A 95 6.93 7.19 -9.36
CA LEU A 95 8.07 7.10 -10.26
C LEU A 95 8.78 5.75 -10.14
N ASP A 96 9.13 5.16 -11.28
CA ASP A 96 9.95 3.95 -11.37
C ASP A 96 11.06 4.17 -12.40
N HIS A 97 12.29 4.35 -11.92
CA HIS A 97 13.47 4.55 -12.77
C HIS A 97 14.26 3.26 -12.99
N HIS A 98 13.79 2.15 -12.42
CA HIS A 98 14.35 0.83 -12.68
C HIS A 98 13.86 0.23 -13.99
N TYR A 99 12.55 0.41 -14.29
CA TYR A 99 11.93 -0.02 -15.54
C TYR A 99 11.50 1.20 -16.37
N ASP A 100 12.02 1.33 -17.58
CA ASP A 100 11.67 2.42 -18.50
C ASP A 100 10.48 2.05 -19.40
N PHE A 101 9.38 1.50 -18.80
CA PHE A 101 8.17 1.16 -19.56
C PHE A 101 7.40 2.38 -20.03
N SER A 102 7.50 3.49 -19.32
CA SER A 102 7.07 4.81 -19.77
C SER A 102 8.24 5.80 -19.65
N PRO A 103 8.36 6.77 -20.56
CA PRO A 103 9.40 7.79 -20.47
C PRO A 103 9.35 8.56 -19.13
N ARG A 104 10.49 8.81 -18.51
CA ARG A 104 10.60 9.47 -17.19
C ARG A 104 9.86 10.80 -17.11
N ARG A 105 9.87 11.58 -18.20
CA ARG A 105 9.12 12.83 -18.27
C ARG A 105 7.62 12.60 -18.14
N GLN A 106 7.08 11.60 -18.83
CA GLN A 106 5.66 11.27 -18.74
C GLN A 106 5.31 10.73 -17.35
N GLN A 107 6.18 9.93 -16.74
CA GLN A 107 6.01 9.50 -15.34
C GLN A 107 5.91 10.73 -14.42
N ALA A 108 6.81 11.71 -14.56
CA ALA A 108 6.81 12.91 -13.74
C ALA A 108 5.55 13.77 -13.95
N ASP A 109 5.15 13.99 -15.21
CA ASP A 109 3.95 14.77 -15.56
C ASP A 109 2.67 14.10 -14.98
N VAL A 110 2.53 12.77 -15.10
CA VAL A 110 1.40 12.00 -14.58
C VAL A 110 1.42 11.93 -13.05
N PHE A 111 2.58 11.80 -12.45
CA PHE A 111 2.70 11.81 -10.99
C PHE A 111 2.31 13.16 -10.39
N ALA A 112 2.80 14.27 -10.95
CA ALA A 112 2.41 15.62 -10.54
C ALA A 112 0.89 15.84 -10.66
N ALA A 113 0.28 15.38 -11.76
CA ALA A 113 -1.17 15.45 -11.94
C ALA A 113 -1.95 14.65 -10.87
N GLN A 114 -1.45 13.49 -10.47
CA GLN A 114 -2.08 12.67 -9.42
C GLN A 114 -1.92 13.27 -8.02
N ILE A 115 -0.77 13.89 -7.71
CA ILE A 115 -0.59 14.66 -6.46
C ILE A 115 -1.60 15.81 -6.40
N ALA A 116 -1.71 16.60 -7.48
CA ALA A 116 -2.66 17.70 -7.58
C ALA A 116 -4.11 17.22 -7.41
N LEU A 117 -4.47 16.10 -8.05
CA LEU A 117 -5.81 15.49 -7.98
C LEU A 117 -6.14 15.01 -6.56
N ALA A 118 -5.18 14.37 -5.86
CA ALA A 118 -5.34 13.96 -4.48
C ALA A 118 -5.58 15.16 -3.55
N ASN A 119 -4.82 16.25 -3.74
CA ASN A 119 -5.00 17.50 -3.00
C ASN A 119 -6.37 18.14 -3.28
N GLU A 120 -6.76 18.27 -4.56
CA GLU A 120 -8.05 18.84 -4.97
C GLU A 120 -9.23 18.09 -4.34
N ARG A 121 -9.16 16.77 -4.35
CA ARG A 121 -10.22 15.89 -3.83
C ARG A 121 -10.11 15.60 -2.34
N SER A 122 -9.05 16.08 -1.67
CA SER A 122 -8.74 15.76 -0.27
C SER A 122 -8.67 14.24 -0.01
N MET A 123 -8.20 13.49 -1.00
CA MET A 123 -8.07 12.04 -0.95
C MET A 123 -6.66 11.61 -0.52
N PRO A 124 -6.52 10.40 0.07
CA PRO A 124 -5.22 9.79 0.29
C PRO A 124 -4.45 9.60 -1.03
N LEU A 125 -3.12 9.68 -0.95
CA LEU A 125 -2.21 9.35 -2.05
C LEU A 125 -1.37 8.12 -1.71
N VAL A 126 -1.40 7.10 -2.58
CA VAL A 126 -0.58 5.88 -2.49
C VAL A 126 0.57 5.98 -3.47
N ILE A 127 1.80 6.05 -2.96
CA ILE A 127 3.00 6.32 -3.74
C ILE A 127 3.82 5.06 -3.95
N HIS A 128 4.14 4.81 -5.23
CA HIS A 128 5.21 3.95 -5.70
C HIS A 128 6.48 4.77 -5.94
N THR A 129 7.62 4.35 -5.41
CA THR A 129 8.91 4.93 -5.77
C THR A 129 9.98 3.85 -5.85
N ARG A 130 10.68 3.78 -6.97
CA ARG A 130 11.77 2.83 -7.19
C ARG A 130 12.92 3.50 -7.92
N GLU A 131 14.09 3.57 -7.27
CA GLU A 131 15.28 4.27 -7.79
C GLU A 131 15.00 5.73 -8.19
N ALA A 132 14.05 6.41 -7.49
CA ALA A 132 13.55 7.75 -7.83
C ALA A 132 13.22 8.59 -6.58
N TRP A 133 13.93 8.40 -5.47
CA TRP A 133 13.61 9.06 -4.21
C TRP A 133 13.68 10.58 -4.29
N GLU A 134 14.75 11.13 -4.87
CA GLU A 134 14.96 12.57 -4.96
C GLU A 134 13.88 13.24 -5.81
N GLU A 135 13.56 12.66 -6.97
CA GLU A 135 12.53 13.18 -7.86
C GLU A 135 11.12 13.04 -7.27
N THR A 136 10.86 11.95 -6.54
CA THR A 136 9.59 11.76 -5.83
C THR A 136 9.40 12.83 -4.75
N PHE A 137 10.43 13.08 -3.95
CA PHE A 137 10.37 14.14 -2.94
C PHE A 137 10.24 15.53 -3.56
N ALA A 138 10.98 15.81 -4.64
CA ALA A 138 10.90 17.09 -5.35
C ALA A 138 9.48 17.33 -5.91
N ALA A 139 8.84 16.31 -6.50
CA ALA A 139 7.47 16.43 -7.00
C ALA A 139 6.47 16.74 -5.85
N LEU A 140 6.59 16.05 -4.72
CA LEU A 140 5.75 16.29 -3.54
C LEU A 140 5.97 17.70 -2.95
N ASP A 141 7.22 18.17 -2.92
CA ASP A 141 7.54 19.50 -2.37
C ASP A 141 7.04 20.63 -3.29
N VAL A 142 6.96 20.39 -4.62
CA VAL A 142 6.45 21.35 -5.61
C VAL A 142 4.92 21.40 -5.63
N GLU A 143 4.28 20.22 -5.69
CA GLU A 143 2.81 20.12 -5.83
C GLU A 143 2.08 20.23 -4.49
N GLY A 144 2.80 20.13 -3.37
CA GLY A 144 2.24 20.05 -2.03
C GLY A 144 1.87 18.62 -1.63
N VAL A 145 2.41 18.18 -0.50
CA VAL A 145 2.16 16.81 0.02
C VAL A 145 0.69 16.67 0.43
N PRO A 146 -0.08 15.73 -0.13
CA PRO A 146 -1.44 15.47 0.34
C PRO A 146 -1.45 15.10 1.83
N ALA A 147 -2.49 15.54 2.56
CA ALA A 147 -2.59 15.38 4.01
C ALA A 147 -2.50 13.92 4.48
N ARG A 148 -2.91 13.00 3.62
CA ARG A 148 -2.80 11.55 3.84
C ARG A 148 -1.98 10.95 2.70
N THR A 149 -0.73 10.65 2.95
CA THR A 149 0.22 10.09 1.98
C THR A 149 0.87 8.84 2.56
N VAL A 150 0.99 7.79 1.77
CA VAL A 150 1.72 6.57 2.11
C VAL A 150 2.70 6.22 1.01
N PHE A 151 3.90 5.85 1.41
CA PHE A 151 4.84 5.15 0.53
C PHE A 151 4.58 3.66 0.65
N HIS A 152 3.93 3.09 -0.37
CA HIS A 152 3.67 1.67 -0.42
C HIS A 152 4.96 0.90 -0.75
N CYS A 153 4.98 -0.38 -0.40
CA CYS A 153 6.11 -1.28 -0.65
C CYS A 153 7.45 -0.58 -0.35
N PHE A 154 7.55 0.05 0.83
CA PHE A 154 8.72 0.85 1.20
C PHE A 154 9.99 0.01 1.15
N THR A 155 11.00 0.48 0.41
CA THR A 155 12.27 -0.22 0.16
C THR A 155 13.50 0.63 0.50
N GLY A 156 13.31 1.83 1.04
CA GLY A 156 14.39 2.72 1.48
C GLY A 156 15.02 2.26 2.79
N GLY A 157 16.11 2.93 3.14
CA GLY A 157 16.75 2.83 4.45
C GLY A 157 16.19 3.85 5.45
N VAL A 158 16.94 4.06 6.54
CA VAL A 158 16.54 4.97 7.63
C VAL A 158 16.43 6.43 7.17
N ASP A 159 17.28 6.85 6.25
CA ASP A 159 17.30 8.24 5.74
C ASP A 159 16.07 8.53 4.89
N GLU A 160 15.71 7.62 3.97
CA GLU A 160 14.49 7.75 3.17
C GLU A 160 13.24 7.65 4.05
N ALA A 161 13.24 6.76 5.05
CA ALA A 161 12.16 6.67 6.03
C ALA A 161 11.98 7.99 6.78
N GLY A 162 13.07 8.59 7.25
CA GLY A 162 13.06 9.91 7.89
C GLY A 162 12.51 11.01 6.99
N ALA A 163 12.89 11.01 5.71
CA ALA A 163 12.42 11.98 4.72
C ALA A 163 10.91 11.84 4.42
N CYS A 164 10.39 10.59 4.35
CA CYS A 164 8.96 10.32 4.20
C CYS A 164 8.17 10.77 5.45
N LEU A 165 8.61 10.34 6.63
CA LEU A 165 7.97 10.68 7.91
C LEU A 165 7.99 12.18 8.19
N GLY A 166 9.08 12.86 7.83
CA GLY A 166 9.22 14.32 7.94
C GLY A 166 8.20 15.09 7.09
N ARG A 167 7.69 14.48 6.02
CA ARG A 167 6.59 14.99 5.18
C ARG A 167 5.20 14.59 5.68
N GLY A 168 5.10 13.92 6.82
CA GLY A 168 3.85 13.46 7.40
C GLY A 168 3.32 12.16 6.80
N ALA A 169 4.07 11.50 5.91
CA ALA A 169 3.65 10.27 5.28
C ALA A 169 3.69 9.06 6.23
N LEU A 170 2.95 8.01 5.87
CA LEU A 170 3.06 6.67 6.45
C LEU A 170 3.98 5.81 5.58
N LEU A 171 4.52 4.76 6.19
CA LEU A 171 5.31 3.73 5.51
C LEU A 171 4.54 2.41 5.53
N SER A 172 4.42 1.77 4.37
CA SER A 172 3.82 0.45 4.26
C SER A 172 4.87 -0.59 3.88
N PHE A 173 5.00 -1.63 4.71
CA PHE A 173 6.00 -2.67 4.56
C PHE A 173 5.39 -3.90 3.91
N SER A 174 6.07 -4.44 2.89
CA SER A 174 5.67 -5.62 2.13
C SER A 174 6.48 -6.86 2.49
N GLY A 175 6.26 -7.95 1.78
CA GLY A 175 6.99 -9.21 1.95
C GLY A 175 8.52 -9.09 1.90
N ILE A 176 9.05 -8.01 1.32
CA ILE A 176 10.50 -7.75 1.26
C ILE A 176 11.14 -7.70 2.65
N VAL A 177 10.42 -7.23 3.66
CA VAL A 177 10.95 -7.17 5.05
C VAL A 177 11.38 -8.54 5.58
N THR A 178 10.82 -9.63 5.03
CA THR A 178 11.15 -11.02 5.39
C THR A 178 12.40 -11.56 4.67
N PHE A 179 12.92 -10.83 3.66
CA PHE A 179 14.02 -11.35 2.84
C PHE A 179 15.36 -11.26 3.56
N GLY A 180 16.24 -12.23 3.30
CA GLY A 180 17.53 -12.31 3.99
C GLY A 180 18.40 -11.05 3.86
N ALA A 181 18.39 -10.40 2.69
CA ALA A 181 19.22 -9.23 2.38
C ALA A 181 18.53 -7.89 2.72
N ALA A 182 17.43 -7.87 3.48
CA ALA A 182 16.65 -6.65 3.76
C ALA A 182 17.02 -5.98 5.10
N ASP A 183 18.29 -5.96 5.49
CA ASP A 183 18.72 -5.40 6.78
C ASP A 183 18.45 -3.90 6.89
N ASP A 184 18.70 -3.12 5.83
CA ASP A 184 18.44 -1.68 5.81
C ASP A 184 16.95 -1.38 5.94
N LEU A 185 16.10 -2.19 5.28
CA LEU A 185 14.65 -2.08 5.39
C LEU A 185 14.16 -2.43 6.81
N ARG A 186 14.72 -3.47 7.44
CA ARG A 186 14.40 -3.80 8.84
C ARG A 186 14.85 -2.70 9.81
N ALA A 187 15.99 -2.06 9.54
CA ALA A 187 16.42 -0.89 10.31
C ALA A 187 15.45 0.30 10.13
N ALA A 188 14.96 0.54 8.93
CA ALA A 188 13.92 1.55 8.66
C ALA A 188 12.61 1.22 9.38
N ALA A 189 12.17 -0.05 9.36
CA ALA A 189 11.00 -0.50 10.10
C ALA A 189 11.17 -0.30 11.62
N ALA A 190 12.34 -0.63 12.17
CA ALA A 190 12.65 -0.41 13.59
C ALA A 190 12.62 1.08 13.99
N ALA A 191 12.99 1.97 13.08
CA ALA A 191 12.98 3.42 13.31
C ALA A 191 11.60 4.07 13.07
N CYS A 192 10.68 3.38 12.39
CA CYS A 192 9.35 3.89 12.08
C CYS A 192 8.45 3.90 13.33
N PRO A 193 7.82 5.04 13.68
CA PRO A 193 6.81 5.04 14.73
C PRO A 193 5.66 4.10 14.39
N LEU A 194 5.17 3.32 15.37
CA LEU A 194 4.13 2.31 15.13
C LEU A 194 2.83 2.90 14.58
N ASP A 195 2.48 4.12 14.97
CA ASP A 195 1.30 4.85 14.46
C ASP A 195 1.47 5.40 13.04
N ARG A 196 2.64 5.19 12.43
CA ARG A 196 2.98 5.57 11.06
C ARG A 196 3.28 4.37 10.17
N ALA A 197 3.20 3.16 10.69
CA ALA A 197 3.46 1.93 9.97
C ALA A 197 2.17 1.28 9.48
N MET A 198 2.20 0.76 8.26
CA MET A 198 1.19 -0.15 7.70
C MET A 198 1.88 -1.39 7.15
N VAL A 199 1.10 -2.43 6.89
CA VAL A 199 1.56 -3.67 6.27
C VAL A 199 0.71 -4.02 5.07
N GLU A 200 1.34 -4.65 4.08
CA GLU A 200 0.71 -5.04 2.83
C GLU A 200 1.33 -6.33 2.30
N THR A 201 0.69 -6.94 1.32
CA THR A 201 1.29 -8.04 0.58
C THR A 201 1.94 -7.60 -0.72
N ASP A 202 1.38 -6.63 -1.41
CA ASP A 202 1.67 -6.30 -2.81
C ASP A 202 1.47 -7.54 -3.72
N SER A 203 0.51 -8.40 -3.34
CA SER A 203 0.21 -9.62 -4.09
C SER A 203 -0.28 -9.31 -5.51
N PRO A 204 0.04 -10.15 -6.50
CA PRO A 204 0.65 -11.47 -6.41
C PRO A 204 2.18 -11.48 -6.36
N TYR A 205 2.81 -10.30 -6.18
CA TYR A 205 4.26 -10.14 -6.14
C TYR A 205 4.80 -10.33 -4.71
N LEU A 206 6.13 -10.41 -4.58
CA LEU A 206 6.88 -10.26 -3.34
C LEU A 206 6.49 -11.23 -2.21
N ALA A 207 6.11 -12.47 -2.55
CA ALA A 207 5.72 -13.47 -1.56
C ALA A 207 6.74 -13.54 -0.40
N PRO A 208 6.27 -13.41 0.88
CA PRO A 208 7.16 -13.44 2.03
C PRO A 208 7.76 -14.83 2.25
N VAL A 209 8.84 -14.90 3.04
CA VAL A 209 9.36 -16.18 3.54
C VAL A 209 8.29 -16.80 4.46
N PRO A 210 7.96 -18.12 4.32
CA PRO A 210 8.67 -19.15 3.53
C PRO A 210 8.12 -19.36 2.09
N HIS A 211 7.26 -18.48 1.59
CA HIS A 211 6.56 -18.66 0.31
C HIS A 211 7.32 -18.12 -0.92
N ARG A 212 8.59 -17.75 -0.76
CA ARG A 212 9.42 -17.24 -1.88
C ARG A 212 9.34 -18.13 -3.13
N GLY A 213 9.23 -17.47 -4.30
CA GLY A 213 9.13 -18.19 -5.59
C GLY A 213 7.74 -18.73 -5.93
N ARG A 214 6.74 -18.43 -5.11
CA ARG A 214 5.32 -18.71 -5.38
C ARG A 214 4.54 -17.41 -5.56
N ALA A 215 3.31 -17.48 -6.08
CA ALA A 215 2.40 -16.36 -6.08
C ALA A 215 2.10 -15.94 -4.63
N ASN A 216 2.11 -14.64 -4.39
CA ASN A 216 1.71 -14.04 -3.12
C ASN A 216 0.19 -13.90 -3.06
N GLU A 217 -0.38 -13.80 -1.86
CA GLU A 217 -1.81 -13.52 -1.65
C GLU A 217 -2.02 -12.76 -0.33
N PRO A 218 -3.14 -12.01 -0.18
CA PRO A 218 -3.44 -11.26 1.03
C PRO A 218 -3.41 -12.08 2.31
N ALA A 219 -3.70 -13.38 2.23
CA ALA A 219 -3.61 -14.31 3.37
C ALA A 219 -2.21 -14.33 4.03
N TYR A 220 -1.16 -13.91 3.31
CA TYR A 220 0.22 -13.89 3.84
C TYR A 220 0.62 -12.58 4.52
N VAL A 221 -0.28 -11.59 4.61
CA VAL A 221 0.02 -10.30 5.28
C VAL A 221 0.44 -10.48 6.74
N ALA A 222 -0.07 -11.50 7.42
CA ALA A 222 0.32 -11.84 8.79
C ALA A 222 1.83 -12.16 8.92
N LEU A 223 2.44 -12.77 7.90
CA LEU A 223 3.88 -13.05 7.87
C LEU A 223 4.69 -11.75 7.75
N VAL A 224 4.20 -10.81 6.96
CA VAL A 224 4.79 -9.48 6.85
C VAL A 224 4.70 -8.75 8.19
N GLY A 225 3.51 -8.72 8.79
CA GLY A 225 3.28 -8.09 10.09
C GLY A 225 4.14 -8.67 11.21
N ALA A 226 4.31 -10.00 11.24
CA ALA A 226 5.19 -10.66 12.21
C ALA A 226 6.67 -10.27 12.02
N ALA A 227 7.13 -10.12 10.78
CA ALA A 227 8.50 -9.66 10.49
C ALA A 227 8.70 -8.19 10.90
N VAL A 228 7.72 -7.33 10.65
CA VAL A 228 7.73 -5.93 11.11
C VAL A 228 7.76 -5.87 12.63
N ALA A 229 6.93 -6.66 13.32
CA ALA A 229 6.93 -6.75 14.78
C ALA A 229 8.31 -7.15 15.34
N ALA A 230 8.93 -8.16 14.73
CA ALA A 230 10.27 -8.59 15.09
C ALA A 230 11.31 -7.48 14.88
N ALA A 231 11.26 -6.76 13.75
CA ALA A 231 12.16 -5.65 13.46
C ALA A 231 11.99 -4.49 14.46
N MET A 232 10.74 -4.18 14.85
CA MET A 232 10.42 -3.14 15.83
C MET A 232 10.66 -3.57 17.29
N GLY A 233 10.93 -4.86 17.56
CA GLY A 233 11.02 -5.41 18.92
C GLY A 233 9.71 -5.32 19.71
N ARG A 234 8.56 -5.50 19.03
CA ARG A 234 7.21 -5.37 19.58
C ARG A 234 6.44 -6.69 19.52
N ASP A 235 5.37 -6.75 20.31
CA ASP A 235 4.42 -7.86 20.25
C ASP A 235 3.65 -7.86 18.92
N VAL A 236 3.43 -9.06 18.36
CA VAL A 236 2.75 -9.22 17.06
C VAL A 236 1.30 -8.73 17.12
N ALA A 237 0.60 -8.94 18.25
CA ALA A 237 -0.77 -8.48 18.41
C ALA A 237 -0.86 -6.95 18.49
N GLU A 238 0.11 -6.31 19.13
CA GLU A 238 0.22 -4.86 19.15
C GLU A 238 0.39 -4.30 17.72
N VAL A 239 1.28 -4.90 16.94
CA VAL A 239 1.53 -4.48 15.55
C VAL A 239 0.32 -4.75 14.66
N ALA A 240 -0.34 -5.91 14.79
CA ALA A 240 -1.55 -6.24 14.04
C ALA A 240 -2.65 -5.19 14.28
N THR A 241 -2.91 -4.87 15.55
CA THR A 241 -3.91 -3.87 15.94
C THR A 241 -3.57 -2.49 15.41
N ALA A 242 -2.33 -2.05 15.62
CA ALA A 242 -1.91 -0.70 15.24
C ALA A 242 -1.90 -0.50 13.73
N THR A 243 -1.30 -1.42 12.97
CA THR A 243 -1.20 -1.29 11.51
C THR A 243 -2.56 -1.38 10.82
N SER A 244 -3.47 -2.23 11.33
CA SER A 244 -4.85 -2.29 10.84
C SER A 244 -5.64 -1.01 11.14
N ALA A 245 -5.50 -0.45 12.34
CA ALA A 245 -6.10 0.83 12.70
C ALA A 245 -5.52 1.99 11.88
N ASN A 246 -4.20 2.00 11.64
CA ASN A 246 -3.54 2.99 10.80
C ASN A 246 -4.10 2.96 9.37
N ALA A 247 -4.24 1.77 8.77
CA ALA A 247 -4.79 1.60 7.43
C ALA A 247 -6.24 2.12 7.36
N ARG A 248 -7.11 1.73 8.31
CA ARG A 248 -8.50 2.20 8.36
C ARG A 248 -8.57 3.72 8.47
N ARG A 249 -7.81 4.32 9.39
CA ARG A 249 -7.75 5.78 9.56
C ARG A 249 -7.21 6.46 8.31
N PHE A 250 -6.16 5.92 7.69
CA PHE A 250 -5.56 6.47 6.49
C PHE A 250 -6.56 6.54 5.34
N TYR A 251 -7.30 5.48 5.11
CA TYR A 251 -8.32 5.39 4.05
C TYR A 251 -9.68 5.98 4.44
N GLY A 252 -9.87 6.40 5.69
CA GLY A 252 -11.14 6.99 6.15
C GLY A 252 -12.26 5.96 6.34
N LEU A 253 -11.91 4.74 6.73
CA LEU A 253 -12.84 3.61 6.90
C LEU A 253 -13.40 3.47 8.32
N ASP A 254 -13.03 4.37 9.24
CA ASP A 254 -13.47 4.34 10.63
C ASP A 254 -14.85 5.00 10.85
N GLN A 255 -15.51 5.43 9.79
CA GLN A 255 -16.83 6.08 9.87
C GLN A 255 -17.90 5.04 9.51
N ASP A 256 -18.30 4.22 10.49
CA ASP A 256 -19.66 3.72 10.67
C ASP A 256 -19.67 2.65 11.76
N SER A 257 -19.92 3.12 12.98
CA SER A 257 -20.40 2.26 14.10
C SER A 257 -21.56 2.96 14.77
#